data_64e10173d35ed4869a98fbf3b2881f2a
#
_entry.id   64e10173d35ed4869a98fbf3b2881f2a
#
_cell.length_a   1.000
_cell.length_b   1.000
_cell.length_c   1.000
_cell.angle_alpha   90.00
_cell.angle_beta   90.00
_cell.angle_gamma   90.00
#
_symmetry.space_group_name_H-M   'P 1'
#
loop_
_entity.id
_entity.type
_entity.pdbx_description
1 polymer ?
#
loop_
_entity_poly.entity_id
_entity_poly.type
_entity_poly.pdbx_seq_one_letter_code
_entity_poly.pdbx_strand_id
1 'polypeptide(L)'
;MEHLLGKYATTDDGCREGTAEFEIRRGIVEGPNLLCILGAPKEAGPGQEAYEAKCTQKSQVHLGTITFDLSAKPDSLKITLPETADWLTLYPCK
;
A
#
# COMPACT_ATOMS: atom_id res chain seq x y z
N MET A 1 3.32 -11.03 -3.20
CA MET A 1 3.81 -9.61 -3.19
C MET A 1 4.16 -9.07 -4.58
N GLU A 2 4.63 -9.90 -5.47
CA GLU A 2 5.11 -9.43 -6.78
C GLU A 2 4.05 -8.72 -7.62
N HIS A 3 2.80 -9.16 -7.53
CA HIS A 3 1.70 -8.53 -8.24
C HIS A 3 1.29 -7.17 -7.65
N LEU A 4 1.87 -6.79 -6.53
CA LEU A 4 1.64 -5.49 -5.91
C LEU A 4 2.70 -4.46 -6.28
N LEU A 5 3.84 -4.91 -6.82
CA LEU A 5 4.96 -4.02 -7.10
C LEU A 5 4.60 -3.02 -8.20
N GLY A 6 4.98 -1.78 -8.02
CA GLY A 6 4.75 -0.77 -9.04
C GLY A 6 4.53 0.61 -8.45
N LYS A 7 4.18 1.52 -9.33
CA LYS A 7 3.92 2.91 -8.98
C LYS A 7 2.42 3.18 -8.99
N TYR A 8 1.98 4.00 -8.06
CA TYR A 8 0.57 4.25 -7.83
C TYR A 8 0.31 5.72 -7.55
N ALA A 9 -0.93 6.13 -7.73
CA ALA A 9 -1.39 7.48 -7.41
C ALA A 9 -2.70 7.40 -6.64
N THR A 10 -3.09 8.50 -6.02
CA THR A 10 -4.36 8.60 -5.29
C THR A 10 -5.54 8.94 -6.20
N THR A 11 -5.28 9.17 -7.48
CA THR A 11 -6.30 9.43 -8.48
C THR A 11 -6.15 8.42 -9.62
N ASP A 12 -7.20 8.23 -10.39
CA ASP A 12 -7.24 7.21 -11.45
C ASP A 12 -6.79 7.72 -12.81
N ASP A 13 -6.03 8.80 -12.86
CA ASP A 13 -5.58 9.41 -14.11
C ASP A 13 -4.34 8.77 -14.73
N GLY A 14 -3.88 7.65 -14.18
CA GLY A 14 -2.74 6.92 -14.71
C GLY A 14 -1.39 7.57 -14.41
N CYS A 15 -1.32 8.33 -13.33
CA CYS A 15 -0.12 9.08 -12.93
C CYS A 15 0.25 10.12 -13.98
N ARG A 16 -0.65 11.06 -14.13
CA ARG A 16 -0.50 12.14 -15.10
C ARG A 16 0.89 12.79 -14.99
N GLU A 17 1.52 13.04 -16.13
CA GLU A 17 2.85 13.65 -16.23
C GLU A 17 3.95 12.81 -15.60
N GLY A 18 3.71 11.52 -15.42
CA GLY A 18 4.70 10.62 -14.86
C GLY A 18 4.92 10.78 -13.35
N THR A 19 4.02 11.47 -12.66
CA THR A 19 4.16 11.70 -11.21
C THR A 19 3.43 10.64 -10.42
N ALA A 20 4.16 9.61 -9.99
CA ALA A 20 3.63 8.63 -9.05
C ALA A 20 3.76 9.17 -7.64
N GLU A 21 2.69 9.06 -6.84
CA GLU A 21 2.72 9.50 -5.44
C GLU A 21 3.21 8.38 -4.52
N PHE A 22 2.91 7.13 -4.88
CA PHE A 22 3.27 5.96 -4.07
C PHE A 22 4.04 4.97 -4.92
N GLU A 23 4.92 4.23 -4.26
CA GLU A 23 5.61 3.12 -4.90
C GLU A 23 5.62 1.93 -3.95
N ILE A 24 5.28 0.75 -4.47
CA ILE A 24 5.39 -0.49 -3.73
C ILE A 24 6.56 -1.26 -4.31
N ARG A 25 7.59 -1.47 -3.49
CA ARG A 25 8.74 -2.29 -3.80
C ARG A 25 8.71 -3.50 -2.86
N ARG A 26 9.52 -4.48 -3.15
CA ARG A 26 9.56 -5.68 -2.32
C ARG A 26 9.92 -5.30 -0.87
N GLY A 27 8.94 -5.49 0.03
CA GLY A 27 9.11 -5.19 1.45
C GLY A 27 8.98 -3.72 1.83
N ILE A 28 8.60 -2.84 0.91
CA ILE A 28 8.50 -1.41 1.19
C ILE A 28 7.28 -0.80 0.50
N VAL A 29 6.52 -0.01 1.25
CA VAL A 29 5.49 0.86 0.68
C VAL A 29 5.88 2.29 1.01
N GLU A 30 6.09 3.11 0.00
CA GLU A 30 6.57 4.47 0.17
C GLU A 30 5.63 5.48 -0.50
N GLY A 31 5.33 6.56 0.20
CA GLY A 31 4.49 7.62 -0.34
C GLY A 31 4.76 8.94 0.38
N PRO A 32 4.01 10.00 0.06
CA PRO A 32 4.16 11.28 0.75
C PRO A 32 3.89 11.10 2.24
N ASN A 33 4.85 11.43 3.08
CA ASN A 33 4.75 11.31 4.54
C ASN A 33 4.42 9.91 5.05
N LEU A 34 4.73 8.88 4.25
CA LEU A 34 4.45 7.50 4.62
C LEU A 34 5.58 6.60 4.15
N LEU A 35 6.09 5.78 5.08
CA LEU A 35 7.05 4.73 4.75
C LEU A 35 6.70 3.50 5.57
N CYS A 36 6.34 2.41 4.92
CA CYS A 36 6.06 1.15 5.59
C CYS A 36 7.12 0.13 5.22
N ILE A 37 7.69 -0.50 6.22
CA ILE A 37 8.61 -1.62 6.05
C ILE A 37 7.84 -2.89 6.40
N LEU A 38 7.78 -3.81 5.44
CA LEU A 38 6.98 -5.02 5.56
C LEU A 38 7.85 -6.17 6.03
N GLY A 39 7.29 -6.97 6.93
CA GLY A 39 7.95 -8.16 7.44
C GLY A 39 7.24 -9.43 6.99
N ALA A 40 7.02 -10.36 7.91
CA ALA A 40 6.47 -11.66 7.61
C ALA A 40 5.02 -11.57 7.12
N PRO A 41 4.61 -12.45 6.19
CA PRO A 41 3.22 -12.51 5.78
C PRO A 41 2.31 -12.97 6.93
N LYS A 42 1.09 -12.45 6.95
CA LYS A 42 0.07 -12.79 7.92
C LYS A 42 -1.13 -13.39 7.21
N GLU A 43 -1.99 -14.07 7.97
CA GLU A 43 -3.23 -14.57 7.40
C GLU A 43 -4.14 -13.43 6.97
N ALA A 44 -4.81 -13.65 5.83
CA ALA A 44 -5.74 -12.66 5.29
C ALA A 44 -6.89 -13.40 4.62
N GLY A 45 -7.98 -12.69 4.43
CA GLY A 45 -9.15 -13.25 3.76
C GLY A 45 -8.96 -13.43 2.26
N PRO A 46 -9.94 -14.03 1.58
CA PRO A 46 -9.88 -14.16 0.12
C PRO A 46 -9.73 -12.79 -0.55
N GLY A 47 -8.87 -12.72 -1.55
CA GLY A 47 -8.60 -11.47 -2.26
C GLY A 47 -7.81 -10.46 -1.48
N GLN A 48 -7.16 -10.87 -0.38
CA GLN A 48 -6.36 -9.99 0.45
C GLN A 48 -4.99 -10.58 0.70
N GLU A 49 -4.01 -9.70 0.95
CA GLU A 49 -2.68 -10.07 1.46
C GLU A 49 -2.39 -9.19 2.66
N ALA A 50 -1.74 -9.75 3.66
CA ALA A 50 -1.40 -9.02 4.87
C ALA A 50 0.03 -9.34 5.28
N TYR A 51 0.69 -8.36 5.89
CA TYR A 51 2.08 -8.48 6.33
C TYR A 51 2.26 -7.74 7.64
N GLU A 52 3.20 -8.21 8.46
CA GLU A 52 3.68 -7.37 9.56
C GLU A 52 4.25 -6.10 8.96
N ALA A 53 4.03 -4.98 9.62
CA ALA A 53 4.48 -3.70 9.10
C ALA A 53 4.90 -2.75 10.21
N LYS A 54 5.94 -1.98 9.91
CA LYS A 54 6.33 -0.82 10.69
C LYS A 54 6.16 0.37 9.76
N CYS A 55 5.16 1.20 10.04
CA CYS A 55 4.85 2.35 9.21
C CYS A 55 5.19 3.63 9.94
N THR A 56 5.92 4.51 9.29
CA THR A 56 6.22 5.85 9.79
C THR A 56 5.38 6.83 9.00
N GLN A 57 4.58 7.62 9.70
CA GLN A 57 3.67 8.57 9.09
C GLN A 57 3.76 9.88 9.88
N LYS A 58 4.21 10.96 9.23
CA LYS A 58 4.34 12.28 9.87
C LYS A 58 5.07 12.21 11.21
N SER A 59 6.21 11.52 11.24
CA SER A 59 7.06 11.35 12.43
C SER A 59 6.47 10.44 13.51
N GLN A 60 5.33 9.79 13.24
CA GLN A 60 4.76 8.81 14.15
C GLN A 60 5.00 7.41 13.60
N VAL A 61 5.30 6.47 14.49
CA VAL A 61 5.55 5.07 14.12
C VAL A 61 4.37 4.23 14.56
N HIS A 62 3.86 3.43 13.64
CA HIS A 62 2.76 2.51 13.87
C HIS A 62 3.22 1.10 13.57
N LEU A 63 3.03 0.20 14.52
CA LEU A 63 3.38 -1.22 14.36
C LEU A 63 2.11 -2.05 14.29
N GLY A 64 2.12 -3.06 13.45
CA GLY A 64 0.96 -3.95 13.35
C GLY A 64 0.91 -4.64 12.00
N THR A 65 -0.29 -4.79 11.48
CA THR A 65 -0.52 -5.48 10.21
C THR A 65 -1.00 -4.50 9.16
N ILE A 66 -0.35 -4.53 7.99
CA ILE A 66 -0.85 -3.82 6.81
C ILE A 66 -1.59 -4.84 5.94
N THR A 67 -2.75 -4.45 5.41
CA THR A 67 -3.57 -5.33 4.59
C THR A 67 -3.78 -4.71 3.23
N PHE A 68 -3.55 -5.50 2.18
CA PHE A 68 -3.80 -5.11 0.79
C PHE A 68 -5.04 -5.85 0.30
N ASP A 69 -6.07 -5.11 -0.09
CA ASP A 69 -7.29 -5.69 -0.64
C ASP A 69 -7.20 -5.62 -2.15
N LEU A 70 -7.17 -6.80 -2.77
CA LEU A 70 -6.97 -6.96 -4.21
C LEU A 70 -8.27 -7.15 -4.99
N SER A 71 -9.41 -7.07 -4.30
CA SER A 71 -10.70 -7.39 -4.92
C SER A 71 -11.06 -6.48 -6.09
N ALA A 72 -10.51 -5.26 -6.13
CA ALA A 72 -10.76 -4.32 -7.22
C ALA A 72 -9.66 -4.28 -8.28
N LYS A 73 -8.64 -5.14 -8.17
CA LYS A 73 -7.60 -5.24 -9.20
C LYS A 73 -8.21 -5.64 -10.54
N PRO A 74 -7.68 -5.10 -11.65
CA PRO A 74 -6.51 -4.23 -11.77
C PRO A 74 -6.80 -2.73 -11.62
N ASP A 75 -8.03 -2.36 -11.34
CA ASP A 75 -8.43 -0.95 -11.35
C ASP A 75 -7.88 -0.16 -10.17
N SER A 76 -7.90 -0.74 -8.98
CA SER A 76 -7.42 -0.06 -7.79
C SER A 76 -6.94 -1.06 -6.74
N LEU A 77 -6.26 -0.52 -5.72
CA LEU A 77 -5.74 -1.30 -4.60
C LEU A 77 -6.10 -0.56 -3.32
N LYS A 78 -6.75 -1.25 -2.38
CA LYS A 78 -7.06 -0.68 -1.09
C LYS A 78 -6.05 -1.17 -0.07
N ILE A 79 -5.45 -0.24 0.66
CA ILE A 79 -4.47 -0.55 1.69
C ILE A 79 -5.03 -0.10 3.04
N THR A 80 -5.05 -1.01 4.03
CA THR A 80 -5.41 -0.66 5.40
C THR A 80 -4.14 -0.61 6.24
N LEU A 81 -3.90 0.53 6.88
CA LEU A 81 -2.69 0.79 7.65
C LEU A 81 -2.79 0.19 9.05
N PRO A 82 -1.65 -0.17 9.68
CA PRO A 82 -1.66 -0.73 11.03
C PRO A 82 -2.10 0.30 12.08
N GLU A 83 -2.68 -0.19 13.17
CA GLU A 83 -3.10 0.56 14.36
C GLU A 83 -4.22 1.55 14.14
N THR A 84 -4.14 2.37 13.10
CA THR A 84 -5.10 3.46 12.90
C THR A 84 -6.39 3.00 12.24
N ALA A 85 -6.38 1.83 11.62
CA ALA A 85 -7.47 1.33 10.78
C ALA A 85 -7.80 2.28 9.61
N ASP A 86 -6.96 3.28 9.37
CA ASP A 86 -7.10 4.14 8.19
C ASP A 86 -6.79 3.35 6.93
N TRP A 87 -7.42 3.72 5.84
CA TRP A 87 -7.22 3.03 4.58
C TRP A 87 -7.02 4.03 3.45
N LEU A 88 -6.31 3.56 2.42
CA LEU A 88 -6.01 4.33 1.23
C LEU A 88 -6.48 3.54 0.02
N THR A 89 -6.98 4.24 -0.99
CA THR A 89 -7.23 3.64 -2.29
C THR A 89 -6.19 4.18 -3.25
N LEU A 90 -5.44 3.27 -3.87
CA LEU A 90 -4.38 3.62 -4.81
C LEU A 90 -4.73 3.09 -6.19
N TYR A 91 -4.35 3.83 -7.22
CA TYR A 91 -4.60 3.48 -8.61
C TYR A 91 -3.27 3.23 -9.31
N PRO A 92 -3.10 2.08 -9.98
CA PRO A 92 -1.83 1.80 -10.67
C PRO A 92 -1.55 2.83 -11.76
N CYS A 93 -0.30 3.22 -11.87
CA CYS A 93 0.14 4.08 -12.97
C CYS A 93 0.08 3.28 -14.28
N LYS A 94 -0.39 3.90 -15.30
CA LYS A 94 -0.54 3.29 -16.63
C LYS A 94 0.56 3.70 -17.58
#